data_fd31fffc324ad48713081fd1b73ff71a
#
_entry.id   fd31fffc324ad48713081fd1b73ff71a
#
_cell.length_a   1.000
_cell.length_b   1.000
_cell.length_c   1.000
_cell.angle_alpha   90.00
_cell.angle_beta   90.00
_cell.angle_gamma   90.00
#
_symmetry.space_group_name_H-M   'P 1'
#
loop_
_entity.id
_entity.type
_entity.pdbx_description
1 polymer ?
#
loop_
_entity_poly.entity_id
_entity_poly.type
_entity_poly.pdbx_seq_one_letter_code
_entity_poly.pdbx_strand_id
1 'polypeptide(L)'
;MNAKRYRKLDAIADRYRLFDRFGATNPEVGVLCWGSSAGVVREAIAHMDVEDRVAVFAPIMITPLPSRDLQAFIDSCSSLLVVEVSYAAQFTQHLRTRVDLPRAKTTVHSRSGGKTLSAAEVETELRRLLTNVPQEVLA
;
A
#
# COMPACT_ATOMS: atom_id res chain seq x y z
N MET A 1 -16.32 12.36 -26.79
CA MET A 1 -16.10 13.36 -25.73
C MET A 1 -15.37 12.77 -24.48
N ASN A 2 -15.67 11.57 -24.06
CA ASN A 2 -15.06 10.94 -22.86
C ASN A 2 -13.55 10.64 -23.00
N ALA A 3 -13.07 10.13 -24.13
CA ALA A 3 -11.66 9.82 -24.36
C ALA A 3 -10.71 11.03 -24.20
N LYS A 4 -11.19 12.25 -24.56
CA LYS A 4 -10.42 13.49 -24.36
C LYS A 4 -10.29 13.87 -22.88
N ARG A 5 -11.32 13.59 -22.07
CA ARG A 5 -11.30 13.82 -20.60
C ARG A 5 -10.36 12.85 -19.91
N TYR A 6 -10.38 11.56 -20.27
CA TYR A 6 -9.47 10.56 -19.72
C TYR A 6 -8.00 10.87 -20.02
N ARG A 7 -7.67 11.25 -21.26
CA ARG A 7 -6.30 11.66 -21.62
C ARG A 7 -5.78 12.86 -20.81
N LYS A 8 -6.67 13.79 -20.41
CA LYS A 8 -6.28 14.89 -19.53
C LYS A 8 -5.96 14.42 -18.11
N LEU A 9 -6.68 13.41 -17.62
CA LEU A 9 -6.41 12.81 -16.30
C LEU A 9 -5.09 12.04 -16.31
N ASP A 10 -4.82 11.27 -17.36
CA ASP A 10 -3.56 10.53 -17.50
C ASP A 10 -2.34 11.47 -17.48
N ALA A 11 -2.44 12.62 -18.14
CA ALA A 11 -1.39 13.63 -18.15
C ALA A 11 -1.11 14.26 -16.76
N ILE A 12 -2.04 14.16 -15.81
CA ILE A 12 -1.82 14.63 -14.44
C ILE A 12 -0.87 13.69 -13.72
N ALA A 13 -1.01 12.38 -13.89
CA ALA A 13 -0.14 11.39 -13.28
C ALA A 13 1.33 11.54 -13.72
N ASP A 14 1.56 11.99 -14.96
CA ASP A 14 2.91 12.23 -15.48
C ASP A 14 3.54 13.55 -15.00
N ARG A 15 2.72 14.51 -14.56
CA ARG A 15 3.18 15.85 -14.16
C ARG A 15 3.34 16.04 -12.67
N TYR A 16 2.63 15.28 -11.85
CA TYR A 16 2.55 15.48 -10.42
C TYR A 16 2.84 14.19 -9.67
N ARG A 17 3.55 14.30 -8.54
CA ARG A 17 3.70 13.20 -7.60
C ARG A 17 2.38 13.01 -6.86
N LEU A 18 1.58 12.05 -7.29
CA LEU A 18 0.25 11.76 -6.76
C LEU A 18 0.24 10.64 -5.72
N PHE A 19 1.31 10.51 -4.96
CA PHE A 19 1.44 9.53 -3.89
C PHE A 19 2.39 10.03 -2.80
N ASP A 20 2.19 9.55 -1.60
CA ASP A 20 3.16 9.62 -0.50
C ASP A 20 3.87 8.27 -0.39
N ARG A 21 5.18 8.30 -0.18
CA ARG A 21 6.02 7.13 0.09
C ARG A 21 6.95 7.45 1.23
N PHE A 22 6.95 6.60 2.26
CA PHE A 22 7.82 6.73 3.43
C PHE A 22 8.24 5.35 3.96
N GLY A 23 9.21 5.34 4.89
CA GLY A 23 9.82 4.13 5.44
C GLY A 23 11.01 3.64 4.64
N ALA A 24 11.28 2.36 4.72
CA ALA A 24 12.47 1.70 4.20
C ALA A 24 12.70 1.93 2.70
N THR A 25 13.97 2.03 2.31
CA THR A 25 14.37 2.07 0.89
C THR A 25 14.22 0.70 0.23
N ASN A 26 14.62 -0.36 0.94
CA ASN A 26 14.49 -1.76 0.52
C ASN A 26 13.60 -2.52 1.53
N PRO A 27 12.28 -2.41 1.43
CA PRO A 27 11.38 -2.95 2.44
C PRO A 27 11.26 -4.46 2.37
N GLU A 28 11.22 -5.10 3.52
CA GLU A 28 10.76 -6.48 3.66
C GLU A 28 9.25 -6.54 3.44
N VAL A 29 8.51 -5.60 4.04
CA VAL A 29 7.06 -5.47 3.90
C VAL A 29 6.70 -4.11 3.31
N GLY A 30 5.99 -4.13 2.20
CA GLY A 30 5.36 -2.94 1.62
C GLY A 30 3.90 -2.83 2.04
N VAL A 31 3.50 -1.68 2.56
CA VAL A 31 2.10 -1.40 2.91
C VAL A 31 1.46 -0.52 1.84
N LEU A 32 0.32 -0.96 1.33
CA LEU A 32 -0.51 -0.21 0.40
C LEU A 32 -1.78 0.24 1.13
N CYS A 33 -2.00 1.54 1.20
CA CYS A 33 -3.17 2.14 1.82
C CYS A 33 -3.51 3.47 1.15
N TRP A 34 -4.67 4.03 1.41
CA TRP A 34 -5.05 5.34 0.89
C TRP A 34 -5.94 6.11 1.86
N GLY A 35 -6.01 7.43 1.70
CA GLY A 35 -6.83 8.30 2.54
C GLY A 35 -6.42 8.25 4.02
N SER A 36 -7.39 8.22 4.91
CA SER A 36 -7.16 8.26 6.37
C SER A 36 -6.40 7.04 6.91
N SER A 37 -6.41 5.91 6.22
CA SER A 37 -5.66 4.71 6.63
C SER A 37 -4.15 4.96 6.68
N ALA A 38 -3.62 5.88 5.88
CA ALA A 38 -2.20 6.20 5.86
C ALA A 38 -1.68 6.74 7.22
N GLY A 39 -2.49 7.53 7.92
CA GLY A 39 -2.16 8.03 9.26
C GLY A 39 -2.03 6.90 10.28
N VAL A 40 -2.98 5.99 10.27
CA VAL A 40 -3.00 4.81 11.17
C VAL A 40 -1.82 3.87 10.89
N VAL A 41 -1.49 3.64 9.63
CA VAL A 41 -0.33 2.84 9.23
C VAL A 41 0.97 3.50 9.70
N ARG A 42 1.10 4.81 9.55
CA ARG A 42 2.27 5.57 10.03
C ARG A 42 2.45 5.43 11.55
N GLU A 43 1.37 5.55 12.30
CA GLU A 43 1.36 5.36 13.76
C GLU A 43 1.82 3.94 14.14
N ALA A 44 1.28 2.91 13.51
CA ALA A 44 1.65 1.52 13.76
C ALA A 44 3.15 1.25 13.51
N ILE A 45 3.70 1.76 12.41
CA ILE A 45 5.12 1.61 12.05
C ILE A 45 6.00 2.29 13.10
N ALA A 46 5.66 3.52 13.52
CA ALA A 46 6.40 4.26 14.55
C ALA A 46 6.36 3.57 15.92
N HIS A 47 5.19 3.03 16.33
CA HIS A 47 5.08 2.27 17.58
C HIS A 47 5.92 0.99 17.59
N MET A 48 6.10 0.37 16.43
CA MET A 48 6.88 -0.86 16.29
C MET A 48 8.38 -0.61 16.10
N ASP A 49 8.81 0.62 15.79
CA ASP A 49 10.19 0.98 15.45
C ASP A 49 10.74 0.14 14.29
N VAL A 50 9.97 0.06 13.18
CA VAL A 50 10.29 -0.77 12.01
C VAL A 50 10.39 0.03 10.70
N GLU A 51 10.68 1.33 10.79
CA GLU A 51 10.82 2.22 9.63
C GLU A 51 11.92 1.82 8.66
N ASP A 52 12.90 1.04 9.13
CA ASP A 52 14.01 0.50 8.33
C ASP A 52 13.65 -0.79 7.57
N ARG A 53 12.54 -1.45 7.93
CA ARG A 53 12.09 -2.74 7.37
C ARG A 53 10.78 -2.64 6.60
N VAL A 54 9.97 -1.64 6.91
CA VAL A 54 8.63 -1.44 6.34
C VAL A 54 8.60 -0.14 5.54
N ALA A 55 8.01 -0.18 4.36
CA ALA A 55 7.71 1.02 3.58
C ALA A 55 6.22 1.10 3.27
N VAL A 56 5.76 2.32 3.05
CA VAL A 56 4.36 2.61 2.71
C VAL A 56 4.29 3.31 1.37
N PHE A 57 3.32 2.92 0.56
CA PHE A 57 2.90 3.64 -0.62
C PHE A 57 1.41 3.99 -0.48
N ALA A 58 1.13 5.28 -0.40
CA ALA A 58 -0.21 5.81 -0.23
C ALA A 58 -0.56 6.73 -1.42
N PRO A 59 -1.33 6.28 -2.41
CA PRO A 59 -1.78 7.17 -3.48
C PRO A 59 -2.68 8.28 -2.91
N ILE A 60 -2.43 9.51 -3.37
CA ILE A 60 -3.28 10.69 -3.09
C ILE A 60 -4.53 10.66 -3.97
N MET A 61 -4.35 10.16 -5.21
CA MET A 61 -5.44 9.94 -6.16
C MET A 61 -5.47 8.47 -6.58
N ILE A 62 -6.67 7.91 -6.63
CA ILE A 62 -6.88 6.55 -7.12
C ILE A 62 -7.30 6.51 -8.60
N THR A 63 -7.66 7.67 -9.16
CA THR A 63 -7.93 7.84 -10.59
C THR A 63 -7.55 9.26 -11.03
N PRO A 64 -6.47 9.43 -11.84
CA PRO A 64 -5.52 8.42 -12.29
C PRO A 64 -4.67 7.87 -11.15
N LEU A 65 -4.43 6.56 -11.18
CA LEU A 65 -3.51 5.93 -10.25
C LEU A 65 -2.06 6.10 -10.75
N PRO A 66 -1.06 6.41 -9.90
CA PRO A 66 0.36 6.44 -10.29
C PRO A 66 0.90 5.01 -10.48
N SER A 67 0.40 4.32 -11.51
CA SER A 67 0.57 2.88 -11.70
C SER A 67 2.03 2.47 -11.91
N ARG A 68 2.83 3.32 -12.59
CA ARG A 68 4.25 3.05 -12.82
C ARG A 68 5.05 3.02 -11.51
N ASP A 69 4.89 4.05 -10.68
CA ASP A 69 5.59 4.15 -9.40
C ASP A 69 5.09 3.09 -8.42
N LEU A 70 3.79 2.82 -8.43
CA LEU A 70 3.18 1.78 -7.62
C LEU A 70 3.70 0.39 -8.00
N GLN A 71 3.82 0.08 -9.31
CA GLN A 71 4.36 -1.21 -9.74
C GLN A 71 5.82 -1.38 -9.32
N ALA A 72 6.65 -0.34 -9.48
CA ALA A 72 8.04 -0.35 -9.02
C ALA A 72 8.13 -0.59 -7.50
N PHE A 73 7.24 0.02 -6.72
CA PHE A 73 7.14 -0.22 -5.27
C PHE A 73 6.75 -1.67 -4.97
N ILE A 74 5.72 -2.21 -5.61
CA ILE A 74 5.27 -3.60 -5.43
C ILE A 74 6.41 -4.58 -5.72
N ASP A 75 7.16 -4.34 -6.80
CA ASP A 75 8.25 -5.21 -7.24
C ASP A 75 9.44 -5.18 -6.26
N SER A 76 9.65 -4.07 -5.56
CA SER A 76 10.72 -3.91 -4.58
C SER A 76 10.48 -4.60 -3.24
N CYS A 77 9.24 -5.02 -2.95
CA CYS A 77 8.86 -5.58 -1.66
C CYS A 77 8.88 -7.11 -1.67
N SER A 78 9.38 -7.73 -0.60
CA SER A 78 9.31 -9.20 -0.42
C SER A 78 7.90 -9.67 -0.14
N SER A 79 7.15 -8.93 0.69
CA SER A 79 5.73 -9.16 0.98
C SER A 79 4.95 -7.84 0.99
N LEU A 80 3.64 -7.95 0.85
CA LEU A 80 2.74 -6.80 0.74
C LEU A 80 1.57 -6.95 1.73
N LEU A 81 1.22 -5.82 2.36
CA LEU A 81 0.01 -5.67 3.16
C LEU A 81 -0.85 -4.57 2.54
N VAL A 82 -2.04 -4.90 2.09
CA VAL A 82 -3.04 -3.89 1.72
C VAL A 82 -3.93 -3.62 2.92
N VAL A 83 -4.02 -2.36 3.34
CA VAL A 83 -4.84 -1.91 4.47
C VAL A 83 -5.93 -0.99 3.96
N GLU A 84 -7.18 -1.35 4.19
CA GLU A 84 -8.31 -0.56 3.73
C GLU A 84 -9.53 -0.66 4.66
N VAL A 85 -10.35 0.39 4.64
CA VAL A 85 -11.65 0.43 5.32
C VAL A 85 -12.73 0.37 4.26
N SER A 86 -13.07 -0.85 3.83
CA SER A 86 -14.13 -1.09 2.87
C SER A 86 -14.71 -2.49 3.02
N TYR A 87 -15.97 -2.65 2.67
CA TYR A 87 -16.55 -3.98 2.47
C TYR A 87 -16.02 -4.55 1.14
N ALA A 88 -15.70 -5.83 1.10
CA ALA A 88 -15.25 -6.53 -0.11
C ALA A 88 -13.91 -6.06 -0.71
N ALA A 89 -13.02 -5.42 0.06
CA ALA A 89 -11.68 -5.05 -0.37
C ALA A 89 -11.65 -4.25 -1.69
N GLN A 90 -12.44 -3.19 -1.78
CA GLN A 90 -12.63 -2.40 -3.01
C GLN A 90 -11.36 -1.74 -3.51
N PHE A 91 -10.52 -1.23 -2.61
CA PHE A 91 -9.22 -0.65 -2.98
C PHE A 91 -8.30 -1.71 -3.58
N THR A 92 -8.18 -2.87 -2.95
CA THR A 92 -7.42 -4.01 -3.47
C THR A 92 -7.90 -4.43 -4.86
N GLN A 93 -9.22 -4.50 -5.06
CA GLN A 93 -9.79 -4.82 -6.37
C GLN A 93 -9.42 -3.76 -7.41
N HIS A 94 -9.52 -2.48 -7.04
CA HIS A 94 -9.13 -1.38 -7.93
C HIS A 94 -7.65 -1.47 -8.32
N LEU A 95 -6.75 -1.71 -7.36
CA LEU A 95 -5.32 -1.89 -7.63
C LEU A 95 -5.08 -3.01 -8.66
N ARG A 96 -5.74 -4.15 -8.51
CA ARG A 96 -5.61 -5.30 -9.42
C ARG A 96 -6.06 -5.03 -10.86
N THR A 97 -6.86 -3.99 -11.08
CA THR A 97 -7.22 -3.57 -12.44
C THR A 97 -6.16 -2.71 -13.11
N ARG A 98 -5.16 -2.23 -12.37
CA ARG A 98 -4.19 -1.22 -12.83
C ARG A 98 -2.74 -1.66 -12.74
N VAL A 99 -2.42 -2.58 -11.83
CA VAL A 99 -1.07 -3.08 -11.58
C VAL A 99 -1.10 -4.59 -11.37
N ASP A 100 0.05 -5.23 -11.57
CA ASP A 100 0.23 -6.61 -11.16
C ASP A 100 0.46 -6.66 -9.64
N LEU A 101 -0.55 -7.14 -8.92
CA LEU A 101 -0.54 -7.31 -7.46
C LEU A 101 -0.54 -8.81 -7.13
N PRO A 102 0.65 -9.44 -6.96
CA PRO A 102 0.78 -10.89 -6.82
C PRO A 102 0.07 -11.41 -5.57
N ARG A 103 -0.86 -12.33 -5.74
CA ARG A 103 -1.63 -12.91 -4.63
C ARG A 103 -0.74 -13.67 -3.64
N ALA A 104 0.30 -14.33 -4.12
CA ALA A 104 1.20 -15.15 -3.31
C ALA A 104 1.95 -14.35 -2.23
N LYS A 105 2.26 -13.06 -2.49
CA LYS A 105 2.96 -12.19 -1.54
C LYS A 105 2.08 -11.09 -0.93
N THR A 106 0.77 -11.09 -1.20
CA THR A 106 -0.15 -10.01 -0.76
C THR A 106 -1.14 -10.51 0.28
N THR A 107 -1.09 -9.90 1.45
CA THR A 107 -2.10 -10.02 2.51
C THR A 107 -3.03 -8.81 2.42
N VAL A 108 -4.32 -9.02 2.62
CA VAL A 108 -5.33 -7.94 2.62
C VAL A 108 -5.99 -7.86 3.99
N HIS A 109 -5.84 -6.71 4.63
CA HIS A 109 -6.59 -6.36 5.84
C HIS A 109 -7.68 -5.36 5.46
N SER A 110 -8.87 -5.86 5.23
CA SER A 110 -10.05 -5.08 4.88
C SER A 110 -11.04 -5.08 6.04
N ARG A 111 -11.44 -3.89 6.49
CA ARG A 111 -12.36 -3.73 7.61
C ARG A 111 -13.63 -3.01 7.19
N SER A 112 -14.77 -3.49 7.67
CA SER A 112 -16.08 -2.87 7.49
C SER A 112 -16.84 -2.80 8.81
N GLY A 113 -18.03 -2.23 8.82
CA GLY A 113 -18.93 -2.25 9.98
C GLY A 113 -18.84 -1.02 10.89
N GLY A 114 -18.42 0.14 10.35
CA GLY A 114 -18.50 1.44 11.04
C GLY A 114 -17.47 1.66 12.15
N LYS A 115 -16.59 0.69 12.42
CA LYS A 115 -15.45 0.90 13.32
C LYS A 115 -14.25 1.40 12.53
N THR A 116 -13.54 2.38 13.08
CA THR A 116 -12.27 2.87 12.53
C THR A 116 -11.19 1.79 12.62
N LEU A 117 -10.29 1.83 11.66
CA LEU A 117 -9.05 1.05 11.72
C LEU A 117 -8.21 1.54 12.91
N SER A 118 -7.56 0.64 13.64
CA SER A 118 -6.63 0.98 14.72
C SER A 118 -5.19 0.63 14.39
N ALA A 119 -4.23 1.34 14.98
CA ALA A 119 -2.81 1.01 14.85
C ALA A 119 -2.51 -0.42 15.30
N ALA A 120 -3.12 -0.88 16.40
CA ALA A 120 -2.94 -2.23 16.94
C ALA A 120 -3.33 -3.35 15.94
N GLU A 121 -4.34 -3.13 15.10
CA GLU A 121 -4.71 -4.07 14.04
C GLU A 121 -3.63 -4.16 12.97
N VAL A 122 -3.10 -3.02 12.54
CA VAL A 122 -2.01 -2.94 11.56
C VAL A 122 -0.73 -3.56 12.12
N GLU A 123 -0.39 -3.26 13.38
CA GLU A 123 0.75 -3.85 14.07
C GLU A 123 0.68 -5.39 14.09
N THR A 124 -0.50 -5.94 14.38
CA THR A 124 -0.72 -7.40 14.40
C THR A 124 -0.39 -8.02 13.05
N GLU A 125 -0.85 -7.43 11.95
CA GLU A 125 -0.55 -7.92 10.61
C GLU A 125 0.92 -7.74 10.23
N LEU A 126 1.52 -6.61 10.57
CA LEU A 126 2.94 -6.37 10.32
C LEU A 126 3.84 -7.34 11.09
N ARG A 127 3.57 -7.61 12.37
CA ARG A 127 4.32 -8.59 13.18
C ARG A 127 4.30 -9.96 12.51
N ARG A 128 3.13 -10.39 12.04
CA ARG A 128 2.98 -11.68 11.37
C ARG A 128 3.79 -11.77 10.09
N LEU A 129 3.80 -10.72 9.27
CA LEU A 129 4.55 -10.69 8.02
C LEU A 129 6.05 -10.61 8.24
N LEU A 130 6.50 -9.77 9.17
CA LEU A 130 7.93 -9.60 9.50
C LEU A 130 8.56 -10.86 10.15
N THR A 131 7.76 -11.68 10.83
CA THR A 131 8.22 -12.94 11.43
C THR A 131 8.33 -14.06 10.39
N ASN A 132 7.53 -14.00 9.33
CA ASN A 132 7.48 -15.03 8.29
C ASN A 132 8.46 -14.78 7.12
N VAL A 133 9.21 -13.68 7.12
CA VAL A 133 10.28 -13.46 6.13
C VAL A 133 11.47 -14.36 6.49
N PRO A 134 11.90 -15.30 5.62
CA PRO A 134 13.07 -16.12 5.88
C PRO A 134 14.30 -15.24 6.10
N GLN A 135 15.05 -15.46 7.17
CA GLN A 135 16.29 -14.72 7.47
C GLN A 135 17.42 -14.94 6.44
N GLU A 136 17.21 -15.77 5.43
CA GLU A 136 18.21 -16.10 4.41
C GLU A 136 18.48 -15.01 3.38
N VAL A 137 17.74 -13.89 3.41
CA VAL A 137 17.93 -12.76 2.48
C VAL A 137 18.88 -11.69 3.02
N LEU A 138 19.41 -11.84 4.23
CA LEU A 138 20.31 -10.89 4.90
C LEU A 138 21.79 -11.31 4.90
N ALA A 139 22.16 -12.17 3.99
CA ALA A 139 23.57 -12.50 3.80
C ALA A 139 24.17 -11.82 2.57
#